data_5cc2e3a0b0e0f5b1a15464935c6d799e
#
_entry.id   5cc2e3a0b0e0f5b1a15464935c6d799e
#
_cell.length_a   1.000
_cell.length_b   1.000
_cell.length_c   1.000
_cell.angle_alpha   90.00
_cell.angle_beta   90.00
_cell.angle_gamma   90.00
#
_symmetry.space_group_name_H-M   'P 1'
#
loop_
_entity.id
_entity.type
_entity.pdbx_description
1 polymer ?
#
loop_
_entity_poly.entity_id
_entity_poly.type
_entity_poly.pdbx_seq_one_letter_code
_entity_poly.pdbx_strand_id
1 'polypeptide(L)'
;HRCVPAEITLPLHRNNTVYFMAGIYLHIPFCKRRCIYCDFFSTTQAGKRREYIQALCRELEMRKDYLQGEDIETIYLGGGTPSQLEKEDFEQLFETIFRIYPVNDQAEITLEANPDDLTPEYLKMLSQQPFNRLSMGIQTFNEHTLKLLHRRHTAQQAIEAFYQSREAGFRNISIDLMYGLPGETTEGWEYDLQQALQLQPEHISAYHLIYEENTALWTLREQHRVEEADEDLSVTLFKQLIHRLKEHGYQHYEISNFSLPGFHSRHNSSYWTGKKYLGC
;
A
#
# COMPACT_ATOMS: atom_id res chain seq x y z
N HIS A 1 -9.16 -31.88 63.91
CA HIS A 1 -8.21 -31.74 62.81
C HIS A 1 -8.74 -30.70 61.82
N ARG A 2 -8.17 -29.48 61.86
CA ARG A 2 -8.48 -28.42 60.93
C ARG A 2 -7.44 -28.52 59.77
N CYS A 3 -7.89 -28.73 58.55
CA CYS A 3 -7.09 -28.57 57.34
C CYS A 3 -6.93 -27.08 57.02
N VAL A 4 -5.72 -26.61 56.97
CA VAL A 4 -5.33 -25.27 56.46
C VAL A 4 -5.14 -25.43 54.97
N PRO A 5 -5.75 -24.60 54.08
CA PRO A 5 -5.48 -24.65 52.66
C PRO A 5 -4.10 -24.05 52.38
N ALA A 6 -3.31 -24.74 51.56
CA ALA A 6 -2.04 -24.27 51.08
C ALA A 6 -2.25 -23.02 50.17
N GLU A 7 -1.62 -21.92 50.51
CA GLU A 7 -1.52 -20.74 49.64
C GLU A 7 -0.72 -21.12 48.40
N ILE A 8 -1.40 -21.14 47.27
CA ILE A 8 -0.76 -21.22 45.93
C ILE A 8 -0.23 -19.82 45.63
N THR A 9 1.04 -19.59 45.91
CA THR A 9 1.78 -18.44 45.39
C THR A 9 2.00 -18.64 43.89
N LEU A 10 1.17 -18.01 43.10
CA LEU A 10 1.42 -17.82 41.66
C LEU A 10 2.67 -16.95 41.52
N PRO A 11 3.66 -17.36 40.69
CA PRO A 11 4.79 -16.50 40.41
C PRO A 11 4.29 -15.26 39.65
N LEU A 12 4.52 -14.08 40.25
CA LEU A 12 4.38 -12.80 39.59
C LEU A 12 5.31 -12.81 38.34
N HIS A 13 4.74 -13.08 37.17
CA HIS A 13 5.44 -12.94 35.95
C HIS A 13 5.82 -11.46 35.74
N ARG A 14 7.12 -11.29 35.59
CA ARG A 14 7.85 -10.09 35.18
C ARG A 14 7.08 -9.23 34.21
N ASN A 15 7.14 -7.92 34.44
CA ASN A 15 6.89 -6.82 33.53
C ASN A 15 6.60 -7.24 32.09
N ASN A 16 5.33 -7.47 31.75
CA ASN A 16 4.86 -7.26 30.39
C ASN A 16 4.89 -5.74 30.18
N THR A 17 6.05 -5.23 29.77
CA THR A 17 6.08 -3.96 29.09
C THR A 17 5.28 -4.18 27.82
N VAL A 18 4.02 -3.75 27.81
CA VAL A 18 3.21 -3.69 26.59
C VAL A 18 3.93 -2.65 25.75
N TYR A 19 4.77 -3.10 24.82
CA TYR A 19 5.35 -2.22 23.81
C TYR A 19 4.19 -1.75 22.94
N PHE A 20 3.74 -0.54 23.20
CA PHE A 20 2.83 0.14 22.32
C PHE A 20 3.59 0.46 21.05
N MET A 21 3.15 -0.11 19.95
CA MET A 21 3.78 0.04 18.63
C MET A 21 2.91 0.97 17.80
N ALA A 22 3.54 1.95 17.16
CA ALA A 22 2.85 2.96 16.37
C ALA A 22 3.29 2.96 14.91
N GLY A 23 2.49 3.59 14.05
CA GLY A 23 2.81 3.82 12.65
C GLY A 23 2.85 5.29 12.29
N ILE A 24 3.56 5.63 11.21
CA ILE A 24 3.50 6.94 10.54
C ILE A 24 2.98 6.74 9.13
N TYR A 25 1.93 7.46 8.76
CA TYR A 25 1.42 7.58 7.40
C TYR A 25 1.72 8.98 6.87
N LEU A 26 2.39 9.05 5.73
CA LEU A 26 2.68 10.30 5.04
C LEU A 26 1.88 10.36 3.74
N HIS A 27 0.97 11.32 3.66
CA HIS A 27 0.20 11.54 2.45
C HIS A 27 1.00 12.37 1.44
N ILE A 28 1.27 11.79 0.27
CA ILE A 28 1.99 12.46 -0.82
C ILE A 28 1.00 12.72 -1.96
N PRO A 29 0.46 13.94 -2.09
CA PRO A 29 -0.68 14.20 -2.98
C PRO A 29 -0.31 14.34 -4.46
N PHE A 30 0.95 14.24 -4.83
CA PHE A 30 1.40 14.53 -6.19
C PHE A 30 1.15 13.38 -7.14
N CYS A 31 0.53 13.68 -8.30
CA CYS A 31 0.37 12.75 -9.42
C CYS A 31 0.79 13.46 -10.71
N LYS A 32 1.49 12.77 -11.61
CA LYS A 32 1.70 13.30 -12.97
C LYS A 32 0.39 13.42 -13.75
N ARG A 33 -0.54 12.50 -13.47
CA ARG A 33 -1.87 12.43 -14.09
C ARG A 33 -2.85 11.78 -13.13
N ARG A 34 -4.07 12.30 -13.06
CA ARG A 34 -5.14 11.67 -12.26
C ARG A 34 -5.80 10.56 -13.06
N CYS A 35 -5.98 9.40 -12.43
CA CYS A 35 -6.80 8.31 -12.94
C CYS A 35 -8.28 8.69 -12.85
N ILE A 36 -9.11 8.20 -13.78
CA ILE A 36 -10.51 8.61 -13.87
C ILE A 36 -11.39 8.09 -12.72
N TYR A 37 -10.93 7.06 -12.01
CA TYR A 37 -11.64 6.43 -10.89
C TYR A 37 -11.24 6.98 -9.51
N CYS A 38 -10.12 7.72 -9.44
CA CYS A 38 -9.48 8.06 -8.17
C CYS A 38 -10.15 9.27 -7.52
N ASP A 39 -10.62 9.11 -6.28
CA ASP A 39 -11.18 10.15 -5.43
C ASP A 39 -10.19 10.65 -4.36
N PHE A 40 -9.03 10.01 -4.22
CA PHE A 40 -8.02 10.44 -3.26
C PHE A 40 -7.61 11.90 -3.48
N PHE A 41 -7.35 12.59 -2.35
CA PHE A 41 -6.80 13.93 -2.40
C PHE A 41 -5.47 13.93 -3.16
N SER A 42 -5.47 14.52 -4.34
CA SER A 42 -4.29 14.55 -5.21
C SER A 42 -4.24 15.80 -6.09
N THR A 43 -3.03 16.16 -6.51
CA THR A 43 -2.77 17.33 -7.36
C THR A 43 -1.72 17.01 -8.42
N THR A 44 -1.85 17.70 -9.57
CA THR A 44 -0.83 17.65 -10.63
C THR A 44 0.16 18.83 -10.55
N GLN A 45 0.09 19.64 -9.49
CA GLN A 45 0.94 20.83 -9.30
C GLN A 45 2.31 20.45 -8.70
N ALA A 46 3.14 19.75 -9.45
CA ALA A 46 4.46 19.31 -8.99
C ALA A 46 5.39 20.46 -8.51
N GLY A 47 5.18 21.69 -8.99
CA GLY A 47 5.97 22.86 -8.57
C GLY A 47 5.85 23.21 -7.08
N LYS A 48 4.81 22.71 -6.38
CA LYS A 48 4.62 22.93 -4.94
C LYS A 48 5.26 21.82 -4.08
N ARG A 49 5.90 20.82 -4.69
CA ARG A 49 6.42 19.65 -3.96
C ARG A 49 7.37 20.03 -2.84
N ARG A 50 8.37 20.87 -3.10
CA ARG A 50 9.36 21.29 -2.08
C ARG A 50 8.71 22.00 -0.90
N GLU A 51 7.78 22.92 -1.16
CA GLU A 51 7.05 23.64 -0.10
C GLU A 51 6.20 22.67 0.74
N TYR A 52 5.59 21.70 0.07
CA TYR A 52 4.79 20.66 0.72
C TYR A 52 5.65 19.79 1.63
N ILE A 53 6.80 19.29 1.16
CA ILE A 53 7.71 18.48 1.96
C ILE A 53 8.21 19.26 3.20
N GLN A 54 8.54 20.54 3.03
CA GLN A 54 8.89 21.40 4.17
C GLN A 54 7.75 21.57 5.17
N ALA A 55 6.51 21.68 4.69
CA ALA A 55 5.33 21.76 5.55
C ALA A 55 5.11 20.45 6.29
N LEU A 56 5.26 19.31 5.61
CA LEU A 56 5.13 17.98 6.18
C LEU A 56 6.17 17.72 7.28
N CYS A 57 7.44 18.13 7.05
CA CYS A 57 8.48 18.07 8.07
C CYS A 57 8.14 18.92 9.30
N ARG A 58 7.62 20.14 9.10
CA ARG A 58 7.17 21.00 10.23
C ARG A 58 5.98 20.36 10.97
N GLU A 59 5.05 19.74 10.27
CA GLU A 59 3.92 19.05 10.91
C GLU A 59 4.42 17.88 11.77
N LEU A 60 5.35 17.08 11.28
CA LEU A 60 6.00 16.02 12.07
C LEU A 60 6.65 16.59 13.34
N GLU A 61 7.36 17.71 13.25
CA GLU A 61 7.97 18.38 14.42
C GLU A 61 6.92 18.87 15.42
N MET A 62 5.84 19.49 14.95
CA MET A 62 4.75 19.98 15.81
C MET A 62 4.03 18.85 16.53
N ARG A 63 3.97 17.65 15.91
CA ARG A 63 3.27 16.47 16.43
C ARG A 63 4.19 15.46 17.12
N LYS A 64 5.42 15.84 17.44
CA LYS A 64 6.42 14.94 18.04
C LYS A 64 5.95 14.16 19.26
N ASP A 65 5.07 14.76 20.08
CA ASP A 65 4.55 14.17 21.29
C ASP A 65 3.23 13.39 21.07
N TYR A 66 2.67 13.38 19.85
CA TYR A 66 1.38 12.77 19.54
C TYR A 66 1.36 11.26 19.82
N LEU A 67 2.43 10.57 19.49
CA LEU A 67 2.60 9.13 19.71
C LEU A 67 3.17 8.79 21.10
N GLN A 68 3.38 9.79 21.99
CA GLN A 68 3.78 9.60 23.38
C GLN A 68 5.08 8.78 23.56
N GLY A 69 6.00 8.87 22.60
CA GLY A 69 7.28 8.15 22.62
C GLY A 69 7.18 6.67 22.29
N GLU A 70 6.06 6.21 21.70
CA GLU A 70 5.93 4.84 21.24
C GLU A 70 6.89 4.56 20.08
N ASP A 71 7.46 3.34 20.03
CA ASP A 71 8.35 2.90 18.96
C ASP A 71 7.59 2.81 17.63
N ILE A 72 8.18 3.36 16.57
CA ILE A 72 7.61 3.33 15.22
C ILE A 72 7.95 2.00 14.56
N GLU A 73 6.93 1.21 14.29
CA GLU A 73 7.00 -0.09 13.65
C GLU A 73 6.74 -0.03 12.15
N THR A 74 6.06 1.02 11.68
CA THR A 74 5.77 1.19 10.27
C THR A 74 5.83 2.64 9.84
N ILE A 75 6.39 2.89 8.65
CA ILE A 75 6.32 4.17 7.94
C ILE A 75 5.76 3.88 6.56
N TYR A 76 4.70 4.57 6.19
CA TYR A 76 4.02 4.34 4.93
C TYR A 76 3.85 5.66 4.17
N LEU A 77 4.45 5.74 2.98
CA LEU A 77 4.27 6.84 2.06
C LEU A 77 3.23 6.42 1.02
N GLY A 78 2.06 7.07 1.05
CA GLY A 78 0.92 6.75 0.18
C GLY A 78 0.16 7.97 -0.30
N GLY A 79 -1.00 7.74 -0.90
CA GLY A 79 -1.98 8.76 -1.28
C GLY A 79 -2.08 9.03 -2.77
N GLY A 80 -1.44 10.07 -3.30
CA GLY A 80 -1.41 10.34 -4.73
C GLY A 80 -0.43 9.41 -5.44
N THR A 81 0.84 9.80 -5.49
CA THR A 81 1.90 8.98 -6.09
C THR A 81 3.24 9.32 -5.43
N PRO A 82 3.61 8.66 -4.34
CA PRO A 82 4.86 8.94 -3.63
C PRO A 82 6.14 8.75 -4.49
N SER A 83 6.07 7.92 -5.53
CA SER A 83 7.15 7.79 -6.53
C SER A 83 7.37 9.03 -7.41
N GLN A 84 6.65 10.13 -7.14
CA GLN A 84 6.93 11.45 -7.73
C GLN A 84 7.94 12.27 -6.91
N LEU A 85 8.34 11.79 -5.74
CA LEU A 85 9.33 12.45 -4.90
C LEU A 85 10.74 12.20 -5.45
N GLU A 86 11.63 13.15 -5.22
CA GLU A 86 13.03 13.08 -5.57
C GLU A 86 13.87 12.68 -4.34
N LYS A 87 15.13 12.40 -4.57
CA LYS A 87 16.08 11.97 -3.53
C LYS A 87 16.11 12.91 -2.33
N GLU A 88 16.21 14.20 -2.59
CA GLU A 88 16.30 15.25 -1.58
C GLU A 88 15.03 15.34 -0.73
N ASP A 89 13.85 15.05 -1.32
CA ASP A 89 12.58 15.01 -0.60
C ASP A 89 12.57 13.86 0.41
N PHE A 90 13.02 12.67 0.01
CA PHE A 90 13.13 11.50 0.90
C PHE A 90 14.16 11.73 2.00
N GLU A 91 15.33 12.25 1.66
CA GLU A 91 16.39 12.56 2.64
C GLU A 91 15.87 13.51 3.71
N GLN A 92 15.19 14.59 3.33
CA GLN A 92 14.62 15.56 4.26
C GLN A 92 13.54 14.93 5.17
N LEU A 93 12.65 14.11 4.60
CA LEU A 93 11.59 13.42 5.36
C LEU A 93 12.18 12.44 6.36
N PHE A 94 13.10 11.57 5.93
CA PHE A 94 13.67 10.54 6.80
C PHE A 94 14.60 11.13 7.85
N GLU A 95 15.40 12.15 7.52
CA GLU A 95 16.20 12.88 8.52
C GLU A 95 15.29 13.46 9.61
N THR A 96 14.16 14.05 9.22
CA THR A 96 13.19 14.61 10.17
C THR A 96 12.59 13.52 11.04
N ILE A 97 12.11 12.41 10.44
CA ILE A 97 11.48 11.31 11.18
C ILE A 97 12.46 10.67 12.16
N PHE A 98 13.64 10.26 11.70
CA PHE A 98 14.61 9.55 12.54
C PHE A 98 15.19 10.42 13.66
N ARG A 99 15.18 11.75 13.47
CA ARG A 99 15.59 12.69 14.53
C ARG A 99 14.55 12.84 15.62
N ILE A 100 13.26 12.68 15.29
CA ILE A 100 12.15 13.02 16.20
C ILE A 100 11.56 11.78 16.87
N TYR A 101 11.41 10.70 16.11
CA TYR A 101 10.70 9.50 16.55
C TYR A 101 11.64 8.33 16.77
N PRO A 102 11.40 7.49 17.80
CA PRO A 102 12.13 6.24 17.97
C PRO A 102 11.65 5.22 16.92
N VAL A 103 12.37 5.12 15.79
CA VAL A 103 12.03 4.15 14.74
C VAL A 103 12.74 2.84 15.01
N ASN A 104 11.99 1.73 15.03
CA ASN A 104 12.52 0.40 15.22
C ASN A 104 13.42 0.01 14.04
N ASP A 105 14.56 -0.62 14.30
CA ASP A 105 15.50 -1.09 13.27
C ASP A 105 14.87 -2.07 12.27
N GLN A 106 13.76 -2.74 12.67
CA GLN A 106 12.99 -3.67 11.86
C GLN A 106 11.67 -3.06 11.38
N ALA A 107 11.55 -1.72 11.36
CA ALA A 107 10.34 -1.06 10.88
C ALA A 107 10.05 -1.42 9.42
N GLU A 108 8.78 -1.65 9.11
CA GLU A 108 8.32 -1.75 7.72
C GLU A 108 8.22 -0.34 7.14
N ILE A 109 9.00 -0.06 6.10
CA ILE A 109 9.02 1.25 5.44
C ILE A 109 8.58 1.07 4.00
N THR A 110 7.33 1.47 3.71
CA THR A 110 6.66 1.24 2.44
C THR A 110 6.61 2.49 1.58
N LEU A 111 6.86 2.33 0.28
CA LEU A 111 6.61 3.32 -0.76
C LEU A 111 5.55 2.81 -1.72
N GLU A 112 4.47 3.57 -1.94
CA GLU A 112 3.60 3.37 -3.09
C GLU A 112 4.24 3.95 -4.35
N ALA A 113 4.15 3.20 -5.45
CA ALA A 113 4.76 3.58 -6.72
C ALA A 113 3.90 3.22 -7.92
N ASN A 114 3.95 4.06 -8.95
CA ASN A 114 3.46 3.67 -10.27
C ASN A 114 4.57 2.95 -11.06
N PRO A 115 4.24 1.92 -11.83
CA PRO A 115 5.22 1.17 -12.60
C PRO A 115 6.13 2.04 -13.48
N ASP A 116 5.55 3.04 -14.16
CA ASP A 116 6.27 3.92 -15.09
C ASP A 116 7.20 4.95 -14.40
N ASP A 117 7.19 5.05 -13.09
CA ASP A 117 8.13 5.85 -12.32
C ASP A 117 9.36 5.02 -11.88
N LEU A 118 9.27 3.69 -11.89
CA LEU A 118 10.29 2.77 -11.40
C LEU A 118 11.33 2.45 -12.49
N THR A 119 12.01 3.49 -12.99
CA THR A 119 13.15 3.32 -13.90
C THR A 119 14.37 2.74 -13.18
N PRO A 120 15.34 2.12 -13.88
CA PRO A 120 16.56 1.62 -13.25
C PRO A 120 17.31 2.68 -12.42
N GLU A 121 17.36 3.93 -12.89
CA GLU A 121 18.00 5.05 -12.20
C GLU A 121 17.24 5.40 -10.91
N TYR A 122 15.90 5.45 -10.99
CA TYR A 122 15.06 5.74 -9.84
C TYR A 122 15.12 4.62 -8.80
N LEU A 123 15.08 3.37 -9.24
CA LEU A 123 15.23 2.19 -8.37
C LEU A 123 16.60 2.15 -7.68
N LYS A 124 17.66 2.52 -8.39
CA LYS A 124 19.00 2.67 -7.80
C LYS A 124 19.04 3.76 -6.72
N MET A 125 18.35 4.85 -6.92
CA MET A 125 18.20 5.90 -5.90
C MET A 125 17.39 5.39 -4.72
N LEU A 126 16.25 4.72 -4.95
CA LEU A 126 15.40 4.15 -3.89
C LEU A 126 16.12 3.10 -3.05
N SER A 127 17.00 2.27 -3.64
CA SER A 127 17.78 1.27 -2.91
C SER A 127 18.77 1.87 -1.91
N GLN A 128 19.04 3.17 -2.01
CA GLN A 128 19.87 3.92 -1.05
C GLN A 128 19.03 4.61 0.04
N GLN A 129 17.70 4.54 -0.06
CA GLN A 129 16.76 5.04 0.94
C GLN A 129 16.32 3.90 1.87
N PRO A 130 15.73 4.19 3.04
CA PRO A 130 15.40 3.16 4.02
C PRO A 130 14.19 2.29 3.65
N PHE A 131 13.70 2.36 2.42
CA PHE A 131 12.56 1.55 1.98
C PHE A 131 12.92 0.06 1.94
N ASN A 132 12.08 -0.76 2.58
CA ASN A 132 12.19 -2.22 2.55
C ASN A 132 10.94 -2.91 1.98
N ARG A 133 9.91 -2.13 1.61
CA ARG A 133 8.70 -2.62 0.94
C ARG A 133 8.28 -1.65 -0.17
N LEU A 134 7.90 -2.18 -1.34
CA LEU A 134 7.24 -1.43 -2.41
C LEU A 134 5.78 -1.88 -2.54
N SER A 135 4.85 -0.95 -2.82
CA SER A 135 3.49 -1.23 -3.27
C SER A 135 3.31 -0.66 -4.67
N MET A 136 3.15 -1.54 -5.65
CA MET A 136 3.16 -1.17 -7.06
C MET A 136 1.74 -1.19 -7.63
N GLY A 137 1.21 -0.03 -7.98
CA GLY A 137 -0.14 0.11 -8.52
C GLY A 137 -0.24 -0.34 -9.98
N ILE A 138 -0.39 -1.63 -10.23
CA ILE A 138 -0.55 -2.23 -11.58
C ILE A 138 -1.99 -2.07 -12.07
N GLN A 139 -2.95 -2.39 -11.23
CA GLN A 139 -4.40 -2.36 -11.42
C GLN A 139 -4.92 -3.50 -12.30
N THR A 140 -4.43 -3.66 -13.52
CA THR A 140 -4.78 -4.70 -14.48
C THR A 140 -3.65 -4.88 -15.49
N PHE A 141 -3.59 -6.01 -16.17
CA PHE A 141 -2.71 -6.24 -17.31
C PHE A 141 -3.44 -6.09 -18.66
N ASN A 142 -4.71 -5.66 -18.63
CA ASN A 142 -5.48 -5.38 -19.84
C ASN A 142 -5.17 -3.98 -20.36
N GLU A 143 -4.53 -3.90 -21.54
CA GLU A 143 -4.10 -2.63 -22.18
C GLU A 143 -5.26 -1.68 -22.48
N HIS A 144 -6.44 -2.22 -22.87
CA HIS A 144 -7.61 -1.40 -23.16
C HIS A 144 -8.11 -0.74 -21.88
N THR A 145 -8.22 -1.52 -20.80
CA THR A 145 -8.66 -1.05 -19.49
C THR A 145 -7.68 -0.06 -18.88
N LEU A 146 -6.37 -0.31 -18.97
CA LEU A 146 -5.34 0.66 -18.53
C LEU A 146 -5.52 2.03 -19.22
N LYS A 147 -5.77 2.04 -20.54
CA LYS A 147 -6.04 3.28 -21.29
C LYS A 147 -7.33 3.95 -20.85
N LEU A 148 -8.41 3.18 -20.67
CA LEU A 148 -9.69 3.68 -20.17
C LEU A 148 -9.52 4.35 -18.80
N LEU A 149 -8.82 3.71 -17.88
CA LEU A 149 -8.56 4.20 -16.53
C LEU A 149 -7.58 5.40 -16.47
N HIS A 150 -7.04 5.81 -17.61
CA HIS A 150 -5.99 6.82 -17.73
C HIS A 150 -4.69 6.45 -17.01
N ARG A 151 -4.37 5.15 -16.92
CA ARG A 151 -3.05 4.72 -16.43
C ARG A 151 -1.98 5.14 -17.44
N ARG A 152 -0.78 5.44 -16.93
CA ARG A 152 0.34 5.94 -17.75
C ARG A 152 1.22 4.81 -18.27
N HIS A 153 1.25 3.68 -17.55
CA HIS A 153 2.01 2.50 -17.90
C HIS A 153 1.22 1.53 -18.79
N THR A 154 1.93 0.68 -19.48
CA THR A 154 1.42 -0.51 -20.17
C THR A 154 1.60 -1.74 -19.31
N ALA A 155 0.91 -2.85 -19.62
CA ALA A 155 1.09 -4.13 -18.93
C ALA A 155 2.56 -4.59 -18.97
N GLN A 156 3.21 -4.45 -20.13
CA GLN A 156 4.61 -4.79 -20.28
C GLN A 156 5.53 -3.95 -19.40
N GLN A 157 5.29 -2.64 -19.30
CA GLN A 157 6.05 -1.76 -18.40
C GLN A 157 5.86 -2.13 -16.91
N ALA A 158 4.67 -2.58 -16.53
CA ALA A 158 4.43 -3.04 -15.16
C ALA A 158 5.23 -4.31 -14.84
N ILE A 159 5.28 -5.27 -15.77
CA ILE A 159 6.07 -6.50 -15.63
C ILE A 159 7.57 -6.15 -15.55
N GLU A 160 8.07 -5.30 -16.43
CA GLU A 160 9.47 -4.87 -16.45
C GLU A 160 9.84 -4.14 -15.14
N ALA A 161 9.01 -3.21 -14.68
CA ALA A 161 9.22 -2.48 -13.43
C ALA A 161 9.30 -3.42 -12.22
N PHE A 162 8.47 -4.49 -12.21
CA PHE A 162 8.52 -5.50 -11.16
C PHE A 162 9.88 -6.22 -11.13
N TYR A 163 10.35 -6.72 -12.26
CA TYR A 163 11.64 -7.42 -12.31
C TYR A 163 12.82 -6.48 -12.04
N GLN A 164 12.80 -5.26 -12.56
CA GLN A 164 13.82 -4.25 -12.24
C GLN A 164 13.85 -3.91 -10.75
N SER A 165 12.69 -3.88 -10.08
CA SER A 165 12.62 -3.71 -8.62
C SER A 165 13.29 -4.88 -7.88
N ARG A 166 13.10 -6.11 -8.37
CA ARG A 166 13.81 -7.31 -7.85
C ARG A 166 15.32 -7.19 -8.02
N GLU A 167 15.78 -6.78 -9.19
CA GLU A 167 17.21 -6.57 -9.50
C GLU A 167 17.82 -5.47 -8.63
N ALA A 168 17.06 -4.41 -8.33
CA ALA A 168 17.48 -3.35 -7.42
C ALA A 168 17.53 -3.78 -5.93
N GLY A 169 17.10 -5.01 -5.61
CA GLY A 169 17.23 -5.60 -4.27
C GLY A 169 15.95 -5.63 -3.44
N PHE A 170 14.82 -5.14 -3.94
CA PHE A 170 13.55 -5.21 -3.21
C PHE A 170 13.06 -6.67 -3.12
N ARG A 171 12.83 -7.16 -1.89
CA ARG A 171 12.40 -8.54 -1.57
C ARG A 171 10.99 -8.62 -1.00
N ASN A 172 10.37 -7.49 -0.71
CA ASN A 172 8.98 -7.38 -0.29
C ASN A 172 8.26 -6.42 -1.23
N ILE A 173 7.64 -6.98 -2.26
CA ILE A 173 6.89 -6.22 -3.26
C ILE A 173 5.43 -6.62 -3.19
N SER A 174 4.58 -5.62 -2.97
CA SER A 174 3.14 -5.70 -3.15
C SER A 174 2.79 -5.27 -4.56
N ILE A 175 1.82 -5.92 -5.17
CA ILE A 175 1.15 -5.40 -6.35
C ILE A 175 -0.31 -5.13 -6.03
N ASP A 176 -0.83 -4.01 -6.57
CA ASP A 176 -2.21 -3.65 -6.37
C ASP A 176 -2.97 -3.94 -7.67
N LEU A 177 -4.05 -4.72 -7.55
CA LEU A 177 -4.97 -5.08 -8.63
C LEU A 177 -6.35 -4.49 -8.35
N MET A 178 -7.14 -4.33 -9.40
CA MET A 178 -8.53 -3.94 -9.31
C MET A 178 -9.39 -4.93 -10.09
N TYR A 179 -10.54 -5.32 -9.54
CA TYR A 179 -11.54 -6.13 -10.20
C TYR A 179 -12.91 -5.44 -10.19
N GLY A 180 -13.86 -5.93 -10.99
CA GLY A 180 -15.10 -5.21 -11.25
C GLY A 180 -14.91 -4.02 -12.17
N LEU A 181 -13.88 -4.07 -13.02
CA LEU A 181 -13.56 -3.04 -13.99
C LEU A 181 -14.60 -2.97 -15.12
N PRO A 182 -14.81 -1.81 -15.77
CA PRO A 182 -15.78 -1.70 -16.87
C PRO A 182 -15.54 -2.74 -17.95
N GLY A 183 -16.57 -3.55 -18.23
CA GLY A 183 -16.52 -4.60 -19.26
C GLY A 183 -15.66 -5.81 -18.89
N GLU A 184 -15.27 -5.95 -17.63
CA GLU A 184 -14.52 -7.11 -17.17
C GLU A 184 -15.35 -8.39 -17.23
N THR A 185 -14.68 -9.51 -17.56
CA THR A 185 -15.25 -10.85 -17.56
C THR A 185 -14.45 -11.76 -16.62
N THR A 186 -15.01 -12.92 -16.29
CA THR A 186 -14.31 -13.94 -15.49
C THR A 186 -13.03 -14.41 -16.15
N GLU A 187 -12.96 -14.47 -17.48
CA GLU A 187 -11.76 -14.84 -18.25
C GLU A 187 -10.72 -13.72 -18.23
N GLY A 188 -11.17 -12.46 -18.32
CA GLY A 188 -10.28 -11.29 -18.23
C GLY A 188 -9.62 -11.20 -16.85
N TRP A 189 -10.42 -11.40 -15.78
CA TRP A 189 -9.90 -11.45 -14.42
C TRP A 189 -8.95 -12.64 -14.20
N GLU A 190 -9.27 -13.83 -14.73
CA GLU A 190 -8.36 -14.98 -14.67
C GLU A 190 -7.01 -14.69 -15.33
N TYR A 191 -7.02 -13.98 -16.45
CA TYR A 191 -5.79 -13.54 -17.11
C TYR A 191 -4.97 -12.61 -16.20
N ASP A 192 -5.59 -11.62 -15.56
CA ASP A 192 -4.91 -10.71 -14.63
C ASP A 192 -4.32 -11.46 -13.43
N LEU A 193 -5.08 -12.39 -12.83
CA LEU A 193 -4.60 -13.24 -11.75
C LEU A 193 -3.41 -14.11 -12.18
N GLN A 194 -3.47 -14.68 -13.38
CA GLN A 194 -2.38 -15.49 -13.92
C GLN A 194 -1.11 -14.66 -14.11
N GLN A 195 -1.21 -13.45 -14.68
CA GLN A 195 -0.06 -12.55 -14.82
C GLN A 195 0.52 -12.16 -13.46
N ALA A 196 -0.32 -11.81 -12.50
CA ALA A 196 0.09 -11.48 -11.15
C ALA A 196 0.84 -12.63 -10.46
N LEU A 197 0.32 -13.85 -10.58
CA LEU A 197 0.92 -15.05 -10.00
C LEU A 197 2.25 -15.43 -10.67
N GLN A 198 2.42 -15.17 -11.98
CA GLN A 198 3.70 -15.36 -12.67
C GLN A 198 4.82 -14.44 -12.15
N LEU A 199 4.48 -13.24 -11.69
CA LEU A 199 5.44 -12.31 -11.08
C LEU A 199 5.91 -12.78 -9.69
N GLN A 200 5.14 -13.61 -9.01
CA GLN A 200 5.43 -14.12 -7.65
C GLN A 200 5.69 -12.98 -6.64
N PRO A 201 4.79 -12.00 -6.49
CA PRO A 201 4.94 -10.99 -5.47
C PRO A 201 4.75 -11.61 -4.07
N GLU A 202 5.31 -11.00 -3.05
CA GLU A 202 5.10 -11.42 -1.65
C GLU A 202 3.70 -11.04 -1.16
N HIS A 203 3.09 -10.03 -1.78
CA HIS A 203 1.81 -9.48 -1.36
C HIS A 203 0.98 -9.04 -2.57
N ILE A 204 -0.33 -9.21 -2.49
CA ILE A 204 -1.29 -8.75 -3.49
C ILE A 204 -2.42 -8.03 -2.75
N SER A 205 -2.64 -6.76 -3.09
CA SER A 205 -3.86 -6.04 -2.75
C SER A 205 -4.80 -6.09 -3.95
N ALA A 206 -6.03 -6.54 -3.74
CA ALA A 206 -7.02 -6.61 -4.82
C ALA A 206 -8.31 -5.91 -4.37
N TYR A 207 -8.61 -4.78 -4.99
CA TYR A 207 -9.73 -3.93 -4.64
C TYR A 207 -10.86 -4.06 -5.65
N HIS A 208 -12.10 -4.18 -5.17
CA HIS A 208 -13.26 -3.98 -6.03
C HIS A 208 -13.34 -2.52 -6.46
N LEU A 209 -13.54 -2.26 -7.75
CA LEU A 209 -13.73 -0.90 -8.25
C LEU A 209 -15.02 -0.31 -7.68
N ILE A 210 -14.90 0.84 -7.03
CA ILE A 210 -16.04 1.62 -6.55
C ILE A 210 -16.17 2.87 -7.44
N TYR A 211 -17.41 3.17 -7.84
CA TYR A 211 -17.72 4.34 -8.66
C TYR A 211 -18.04 5.53 -7.74
N GLU A 212 -16.99 6.19 -7.27
CA GLU A 212 -17.11 7.34 -6.35
C GLU A 212 -17.67 8.57 -7.05
N GLU A 213 -18.66 9.22 -6.40
CA GLU A 213 -19.26 10.46 -6.89
C GLU A 213 -18.19 11.52 -7.16
N ASN A 214 -18.42 12.36 -8.17
CA ASN A 214 -17.50 13.40 -8.62
C ASN A 214 -16.22 12.92 -9.30
N THR A 215 -16.04 11.61 -9.54
CA THR A 215 -14.97 11.11 -10.41
C THR A 215 -15.40 11.17 -11.88
N ALA A 216 -14.41 11.17 -12.79
CA ALA A 216 -14.69 11.12 -14.22
C ALA A 216 -15.33 9.76 -14.60
N LEU A 217 -14.95 8.67 -13.91
CA LEU A 217 -15.55 7.35 -14.11
C LEU A 217 -17.04 7.33 -13.72
N TRP A 218 -17.40 7.93 -12.59
CA TRP A 218 -18.81 8.13 -12.21
C TRP A 218 -19.60 8.84 -13.31
N THR A 219 -19.05 9.94 -13.84
CA THR A 219 -19.68 10.69 -14.93
C THR A 219 -19.88 9.82 -16.17
N LEU A 220 -18.92 8.97 -16.53
CA LEU A 220 -19.04 8.04 -17.66
C LEU A 220 -20.15 7.00 -17.43
N ARG A 221 -20.31 6.51 -16.20
CA ARG A 221 -21.40 5.60 -15.82
C ARG A 221 -22.78 6.27 -15.95
N GLU A 222 -22.93 7.48 -15.39
CA GLU A 222 -24.18 8.25 -15.50
C GLU A 222 -24.58 8.55 -16.94
N GLN A 223 -23.60 8.66 -17.84
CA GLN A 223 -23.79 8.83 -19.28
C GLN A 223 -24.00 7.50 -20.03
N HIS A 224 -24.06 6.37 -19.34
CA HIS A 224 -24.15 5.02 -19.91
C HIS A 224 -23.03 4.70 -20.93
N ARG A 225 -21.84 5.27 -20.72
CA ARG A 225 -20.66 5.04 -21.56
C ARG A 225 -19.76 3.93 -21.03
N VAL A 226 -19.93 3.59 -19.78
CA VAL A 226 -19.33 2.42 -19.12
C VAL A 226 -20.43 1.78 -18.27
N GLU A 227 -20.33 0.46 -18.12
CA GLU A 227 -21.22 -0.33 -17.27
C GLU A 227 -20.44 -0.79 -16.04
N GLU A 228 -21.06 -0.68 -14.88
CA GLU A 228 -20.58 -1.22 -13.63
C GLU A 228 -20.83 -2.72 -13.60
N ALA A 229 -19.89 -3.50 -13.08
CA ALA A 229 -20.11 -4.92 -12.87
C ALA A 229 -21.30 -5.14 -11.92
N ASP A 230 -22.19 -6.03 -12.29
CA ASP A 230 -23.29 -6.39 -11.41
C ASP A 230 -22.82 -7.16 -10.17
N GLU A 231 -23.72 -7.30 -9.19
CA GLU A 231 -23.39 -7.93 -7.90
C GLU A 231 -23.00 -9.40 -8.07
N ASP A 232 -23.65 -10.14 -8.95
CA ASP A 232 -23.36 -11.57 -9.19
C ASP A 232 -21.98 -11.77 -9.80
N LEU A 233 -21.61 -10.93 -10.78
CA LEU A 233 -20.27 -10.91 -11.36
C LEU A 233 -19.24 -10.52 -10.31
N SER A 234 -19.47 -9.45 -9.56
CA SER A 234 -18.56 -8.96 -8.51
C SER A 234 -18.24 -10.03 -7.46
N VAL A 235 -19.28 -10.75 -7.00
CA VAL A 235 -19.13 -11.88 -6.07
C VAL A 235 -18.36 -13.05 -6.72
N THR A 236 -18.60 -13.30 -8.01
CA THR A 236 -17.90 -14.36 -8.75
C THR A 236 -16.42 -14.06 -8.88
N LEU A 237 -16.06 -12.83 -9.27
CA LEU A 237 -14.66 -12.37 -9.38
C LEU A 237 -13.95 -12.44 -8.02
N PHE A 238 -14.62 -12.05 -6.94
CA PHE A 238 -14.04 -12.14 -5.60
C PHE A 238 -13.80 -13.59 -5.15
N LYS A 239 -14.73 -14.50 -5.44
CA LYS A 239 -14.54 -15.93 -5.14
C LYS A 239 -13.37 -16.52 -5.95
N GLN A 240 -13.24 -16.14 -7.22
CA GLN A 240 -12.16 -16.55 -8.10
C GLN A 240 -10.81 -16.05 -7.55
N LEU A 241 -10.71 -14.77 -7.13
CA LEU A 241 -9.54 -14.20 -6.47
C LEU A 241 -9.11 -15.04 -5.27
N ILE A 242 -10.03 -15.28 -4.32
CA ILE A 242 -9.72 -16.04 -3.09
C ILE A 242 -9.24 -17.45 -3.44
N HIS A 243 -9.92 -18.12 -4.37
CA HIS A 243 -9.58 -19.49 -4.76
C HIS A 243 -8.18 -19.54 -5.37
N ARG A 244 -7.90 -18.72 -6.39
CA ARG A 244 -6.64 -18.70 -7.13
C ARG A 244 -5.46 -18.35 -6.25
N LEU A 245 -5.57 -17.35 -5.38
CA LEU A 245 -4.48 -16.95 -4.51
C LEU A 245 -4.21 -18.01 -3.42
N LYS A 246 -5.24 -18.64 -2.86
CA LYS A 246 -5.07 -19.74 -1.89
C LYS A 246 -4.37 -20.95 -2.50
N GLU A 247 -4.70 -21.34 -3.72
CA GLU A 247 -4.04 -22.44 -4.44
C GLU A 247 -2.52 -22.19 -4.62
N HIS A 248 -2.12 -20.91 -4.67
CA HIS A 248 -0.71 -20.50 -4.82
C HIS A 248 -0.03 -20.12 -3.48
N GLY A 249 -0.65 -20.51 -2.35
CA GLY A 249 -0.05 -20.37 -1.02
C GLY A 249 -0.22 -19.00 -0.36
N TYR A 250 -1.01 -18.09 -0.95
CA TYR A 250 -1.30 -16.81 -0.32
C TYR A 250 -2.34 -16.96 0.79
N GLN A 251 -2.11 -16.27 1.89
CA GLN A 251 -3.02 -16.13 3.00
C GLN A 251 -3.92 -14.92 2.77
N HIS A 252 -5.23 -15.11 2.80
CA HIS A 252 -6.23 -14.04 2.80
C HIS A 252 -6.37 -13.55 4.25
N TYR A 253 -5.72 -12.45 4.62
CA TYR A 253 -5.64 -12.02 6.02
C TYR A 253 -6.53 -10.83 6.36
N GLU A 254 -7.01 -10.10 5.35
CA GLU A 254 -8.08 -9.11 5.47
C GLU A 254 -8.81 -8.97 4.12
N ILE A 255 -9.86 -8.16 4.00
CA ILE A 255 -10.81 -8.23 2.89
C ILE A 255 -10.17 -8.07 1.51
N SER A 256 -9.20 -7.18 1.36
CA SER A 256 -8.56 -6.86 0.08
C SER A 256 -7.12 -7.35 -0.03
N ASN A 257 -6.53 -7.86 1.05
CA ASN A 257 -5.10 -8.14 1.10
C ASN A 257 -4.78 -9.63 1.27
N PHE A 258 -3.85 -10.08 0.46
CA PHE A 258 -3.34 -11.43 0.40
C PHE A 258 -1.82 -11.41 0.41
N SER A 259 -1.18 -12.33 1.13
CA SER A 259 0.27 -12.41 1.12
C SER A 259 0.78 -13.83 1.30
N LEU A 260 2.00 -14.07 0.88
CA LEU A 260 2.75 -15.23 1.32
C LEU A 260 2.99 -15.17 2.84
N PRO A 261 3.17 -16.32 3.52
CA PRO A 261 3.43 -16.37 4.95
C PRO A 261 4.60 -15.47 5.35
N GLY A 262 4.39 -14.59 6.35
CA GLY A 262 5.40 -13.66 6.84
C GLY A 262 5.45 -12.31 6.12
N PHE A 263 4.61 -12.07 5.09
CA PHE A 263 4.60 -10.83 4.30
C PHE A 263 3.31 -10.02 4.42
N HIS A 264 2.51 -10.23 5.48
CA HIS A 264 1.39 -9.35 5.78
C HIS A 264 1.87 -7.91 5.86
N SER A 265 1.18 -6.97 5.22
CA SER A 265 1.46 -5.54 5.41
C SER A 265 1.22 -5.17 6.87
N ARG A 266 2.28 -4.82 7.58
CA ARG A 266 2.20 -4.47 9.02
C ARG A 266 1.46 -3.16 9.20
N HIS A 267 1.65 -2.22 8.28
CA HIS A 267 0.96 -0.94 8.32
C HIS A 267 -0.55 -1.11 8.11
N ASN A 268 -0.99 -1.81 7.05
CA ASN A 268 -2.41 -2.04 6.78
C ASN A 268 -3.07 -2.84 7.92
N SER A 269 -2.38 -3.86 8.45
CA SER A 269 -2.87 -4.65 9.57
C SER A 269 -3.06 -3.82 10.84
N SER A 270 -2.30 -2.73 11.03
CA SER A 270 -2.38 -1.89 12.21
C SER A 270 -3.74 -1.19 12.36
N TYR A 271 -4.40 -0.83 11.27
CA TYR A 271 -5.73 -0.22 11.27
C TYR A 271 -6.80 -1.11 11.92
N TRP A 272 -6.67 -2.42 11.75
CA TRP A 272 -7.61 -3.40 12.29
C TRP A 272 -7.31 -3.81 13.73
N THR A 273 -6.09 -3.56 14.20
CA THR A 273 -5.64 -3.98 15.55
C THR A 273 -5.66 -2.85 16.58
N GLY A 274 -6.15 -1.66 16.21
CA GLY A 274 -6.25 -0.51 17.10
C GLY A 274 -4.90 0.09 17.51
N LYS A 275 -3.82 -0.19 16.75
CA LYS A 275 -2.53 0.44 16.95
C LYS A 275 -2.63 1.93 16.61
N LYS A 276 -1.91 2.76 17.36
CA LYS A 276 -1.86 4.19 17.08
C LYS A 276 -1.10 4.44 15.78
N TYR A 277 -1.51 5.46 15.05
CA TYR A 277 -0.70 5.98 13.96
C TYR A 277 -0.81 7.50 13.86
N LEU A 278 0.24 8.13 13.36
CA LEU A 278 0.28 9.53 13.01
C LEU A 278 0.09 9.67 11.50
N GLY A 279 -1.00 10.29 11.06
CA GLY A 279 -1.23 10.68 9.66
C GLY A 279 -0.85 12.15 9.46
N CYS A 280 0.01 12.45 8.48
CA CYS A 280 0.43 13.79 8.08
C CYS A 280 0.25 13.98 6.57
#